data_03ae1dab231b7d86cbcc80e379eff9cc
#
_entry.id   03ae1dab231b7d86cbcc80e379eff9cc
#
_cell.length_a   1.000
_cell.length_b   1.000
_cell.length_c   1.000
_cell.angle_alpha   90.00
_cell.angle_beta   90.00
_cell.angle_gamma   90.00
#
_symmetry.space_group_name_H-M   'P 1'
#
loop_
_entity.id
_entity.type
_entity.pdbx_description
1 polymer ?
#
loop_
_entity_poly.entity_id
_entity_poly.type
_entity_poly.pdbx_seq_one_letter_code
_entity_poly.pdbx_strand_id
1 'polypeptide(L)'
;ARTTPSVVAFTKTGERLVGEPAKRQAVTNADRTISSIKREMGTDYRVTIDDKKYSPQEISAMILQKLKKDAEAYLGEKVTEAVITVPAYFNDAQRQATKDAGKIAGLDVKRIINEPTAAALAYGLDNEKEQKIMVYDLGGGTFDVSVIEIGDGVIEVLSTAGNNRLGGDDFDKKVTDYMLAEFKRTEGVDLSNDKMALQRLKEAAEKAKKELSSATTTNINLPFITATAEGPKHFDMNLTRAKFDELTHDLVEMTAEPVRRALSDAGITASELGQVLLVGGSSRIPAVQDKVCLLYTSPSPRDRSLS
;
A
#
# COMPACT_ATOMS: atom_id res chain seq x y z
N ALA A 1 15.80 -6.08 3.00
CA ALA A 1 14.58 -5.30 3.29
C ALA A 1 13.47 -6.28 3.65
N ARG A 2 12.51 -5.86 4.49
CA ARG A 2 11.35 -6.71 4.86
C ARG A 2 10.25 -6.70 3.79
N THR A 3 10.27 -5.72 2.91
CA THR A 3 9.29 -5.55 1.83
C THR A 3 10.02 -5.22 0.54
N THR A 4 9.43 -5.61 -0.58
CA THR A 4 9.93 -5.30 -1.92
C THR A 4 8.87 -4.46 -2.62
N PRO A 5 9.17 -3.20 -3.02
CA PRO A 5 8.24 -2.39 -3.80
C PRO A 5 7.83 -3.08 -5.09
N SER A 6 6.53 -3.07 -5.42
CA SER A 6 6.00 -3.63 -6.67
C SER A 6 6.24 -2.66 -7.84
N VAL A 7 7.52 -2.39 -8.13
CA VAL A 7 7.96 -1.47 -9.18
C VAL A 7 8.96 -2.20 -10.06
N VAL A 8 8.79 -2.08 -11.38
CA VAL A 8 9.68 -2.61 -12.41
C VAL A 8 10.13 -1.47 -13.30
N ALA A 9 11.41 -1.38 -13.60
CA ALA A 9 11.94 -0.40 -14.52
C ALA A 9 12.93 -1.03 -15.51
N PHE A 10 13.04 -0.41 -16.67
CA PHE A 10 14.00 -0.77 -17.71
C PHE A 10 14.96 0.39 -17.93
N THR A 11 16.25 0.14 -17.79
CA THR A 11 17.27 1.15 -18.09
C THR A 11 17.37 1.40 -19.60
N LYS A 12 18.03 2.48 -19.99
CA LYS A 12 18.31 2.76 -21.42
C LYS A 12 19.19 1.68 -22.06
N THR A 13 19.94 0.94 -21.27
CA THR A 13 20.79 -0.19 -21.72
C THR A 13 20.03 -1.51 -21.78
N GLY A 14 18.72 -1.51 -21.45
CA GLY A 14 17.87 -2.71 -21.45
C GLY A 14 17.96 -3.57 -20.18
N GLU A 15 18.69 -3.12 -19.17
CA GLU A 15 18.72 -3.80 -17.87
C GLU A 15 17.38 -3.65 -17.14
N ARG A 16 16.92 -4.73 -16.51
CA ARG A 16 15.69 -4.74 -15.73
C ARG A 16 15.98 -4.54 -14.24
N LEU A 17 15.38 -3.52 -13.67
CA LEU A 17 15.39 -3.23 -12.23
C LEU A 17 14.06 -3.60 -11.60
N VAL A 18 14.06 -4.17 -10.39
CA VAL A 18 12.84 -4.53 -9.68
C VAL A 18 12.98 -4.14 -8.22
N GLY A 19 11.89 -3.63 -7.65
CA GLY A 19 11.84 -3.23 -6.24
C GLY A 19 12.46 -1.87 -5.98
N GLU A 20 13.20 -1.75 -4.91
CA GLU A 20 13.79 -0.49 -4.46
C GLU A 20 14.69 0.20 -5.51
N PRO A 21 15.57 -0.50 -6.24
CA PRO A 21 16.33 0.13 -7.33
C PRO A 21 15.46 0.73 -8.42
N ALA A 22 14.35 0.05 -8.77
CA ALA A 22 13.39 0.57 -9.75
C ALA A 22 12.66 1.81 -9.23
N LYS A 23 12.24 1.80 -7.96
CA LYS A 23 11.56 2.92 -7.30
C LYS A 23 12.43 4.18 -7.27
N ARG A 24 13.70 4.05 -6.90
CA ARG A 24 14.64 5.18 -6.76
C ARG A 24 14.90 5.95 -8.04
N GLN A 25 14.91 5.30 -9.19
CA GLN A 25 15.16 5.93 -10.48
C GLN A 25 13.86 6.34 -11.22
N ALA A 26 12.69 6.08 -10.64
CA ALA A 26 11.39 6.26 -11.30
C ALA A 26 11.17 7.66 -11.87
N VAL A 27 11.61 8.70 -11.17
CA VAL A 27 11.41 10.09 -11.60
C VAL A 27 12.25 10.47 -12.80
N THR A 28 13.48 9.97 -12.87
CA THR A 28 14.39 10.25 -14.00
C THR A 28 14.14 9.33 -15.20
N ASN A 29 13.31 8.30 -15.04
CA ASN A 29 13.04 7.27 -16.03
C ASN A 29 11.55 6.85 -15.99
N ALA A 30 10.65 7.82 -15.87
CA ALA A 30 9.21 7.59 -15.64
C ALA A 30 8.56 6.74 -16.76
N ASP A 31 8.89 7.04 -18.02
CA ASP A 31 8.32 6.37 -19.21
C ASP A 31 8.71 4.87 -19.29
N ARG A 32 9.72 4.46 -18.55
CA ARG A 32 10.26 3.10 -18.55
C ARG A 32 10.11 2.43 -17.18
N THR A 33 9.32 3.03 -16.28
CA THR A 33 9.06 2.55 -14.92
C THR A 33 7.59 2.24 -14.74
N ILE A 34 7.30 1.02 -14.34
CA ILE A 34 5.95 0.49 -14.15
C ILE A 34 5.72 0.31 -12.66
N SER A 35 4.66 0.92 -12.15
CA SER A 35 4.15 0.75 -10.80
C SER A 35 2.68 0.35 -10.84
N SER A 36 2.18 -0.21 -9.75
CA SER A 36 0.75 -0.51 -9.56
C SER A 36 0.14 -1.45 -10.62
N ILE A 37 0.94 -2.30 -11.27
CA ILE A 37 0.48 -3.23 -12.31
C ILE A 37 -0.60 -4.21 -11.82
N LYS A 38 -0.70 -4.44 -10.50
CA LYS A 38 -1.74 -5.26 -9.88
C LYS A 38 -3.16 -4.81 -10.27
N ARG A 39 -3.35 -3.50 -10.50
CA ARG A 39 -4.64 -2.92 -10.90
C ARG A 39 -5.10 -3.36 -12.29
N GLU A 40 -4.15 -3.76 -13.13
CA GLU A 40 -4.40 -4.17 -14.53
C GLU A 40 -4.48 -5.70 -14.70
N MET A 41 -4.37 -6.46 -13.62
CA MET A 41 -4.44 -7.92 -13.68
C MET A 41 -5.80 -8.39 -14.20
N GLY A 42 -5.78 -9.35 -15.12
CA GLY A 42 -6.98 -9.90 -15.76
C GLY A 42 -7.56 -9.02 -16.88
N THR A 43 -6.87 -7.95 -17.29
CA THR A 43 -7.26 -7.08 -18.41
C THR A 43 -6.35 -7.26 -19.64
N ASP A 44 -6.75 -6.68 -20.76
CA ASP A 44 -5.95 -6.66 -21.99
C ASP A 44 -4.90 -5.53 -22.04
N TYR A 45 -4.67 -4.88 -20.91
CA TYR A 45 -3.67 -3.82 -20.80
C TYR A 45 -2.28 -4.28 -21.27
N ARG A 46 -1.55 -3.40 -21.93
CA ARG A 46 -0.16 -3.66 -22.37
C ARG A 46 0.72 -2.46 -22.05
N VAL A 47 1.87 -2.76 -21.46
CA VAL A 47 2.96 -1.80 -21.27
C VAL A 47 3.91 -1.92 -22.46
N THR A 48 4.18 -0.82 -23.14
CA THR A 48 5.16 -0.80 -24.26
C THR A 48 6.46 -0.18 -23.75
N ILE A 49 7.54 -0.94 -23.83
CA ILE A 49 8.91 -0.50 -23.52
C ILE A 49 9.80 -0.89 -24.71
N ASP A 50 10.41 0.08 -25.39
CA ASP A 50 11.30 -0.16 -26.52
C ASP A 50 10.71 -1.16 -27.53
N ASP A 51 9.58 -0.90 -28.10
CA ASP A 51 8.87 -1.74 -29.09
C ASP A 51 8.41 -3.12 -28.58
N LYS A 52 8.70 -3.47 -27.32
CA LYS A 52 8.18 -4.68 -26.67
C LYS A 52 6.93 -4.37 -25.88
N LYS A 53 5.91 -5.21 -26.05
CA LYS A 53 4.66 -5.13 -25.29
C LYS A 53 4.66 -6.20 -24.21
N TYR A 54 4.42 -5.77 -22.98
CA TYR A 54 4.35 -6.64 -21.81
C TYR A 54 2.91 -6.68 -21.28
N SER A 55 2.43 -7.86 -20.95
CA SER A 55 1.16 -8.04 -20.23
C SER A 55 1.33 -7.74 -18.73
N PRO A 56 0.24 -7.50 -18.00
CA PRO A 56 0.28 -7.37 -16.55
C PRO A 56 0.89 -8.61 -15.86
N GLN A 57 0.63 -9.80 -16.39
CA GLN A 57 1.19 -11.06 -15.88
C GLN A 57 2.72 -11.11 -16.03
N GLU A 58 3.25 -10.67 -17.16
CA GLU A 58 4.71 -10.64 -17.39
C GLU A 58 5.41 -9.64 -16.47
N ILE A 59 4.85 -8.45 -16.28
CA ILE A 59 5.39 -7.45 -15.31
C ILE A 59 5.31 -7.98 -13.89
N SER A 60 4.19 -8.57 -13.50
CA SER A 60 4.02 -9.19 -12.17
C SER A 60 4.99 -10.36 -11.96
N ALA A 61 5.23 -11.14 -13.00
CA ALA A 61 6.20 -12.24 -12.95
C ALA A 61 7.62 -11.75 -12.67
N MET A 62 8.01 -10.57 -13.14
CA MET A 62 9.31 -9.98 -12.84
C MET A 62 9.47 -9.67 -11.36
N ILE A 63 8.38 -9.22 -10.71
CA ILE A 63 8.35 -8.98 -9.26
C ILE A 63 8.46 -10.31 -8.52
N LEU A 64 7.68 -11.32 -8.93
CA LEU A 64 7.73 -12.65 -8.32
C LEU A 64 9.10 -13.34 -8.50
N GLN A 65 9.76 -13.17 -9.66
CA GLN A 65 11.12 -13.64 -9.89
C GLN A 65 12.13 -13.01 -8.92
N LYS A 66 11.97 -11.71 -8.64
CA LYS A 66 12.81 -11.02 -7.65
C LYS A 66 12.61 -11.59 -6.26
N LEU A 67 11.35 -11.77 -5.83
CA LEU A 67 11.02 -12.36 -4.54
C LEU A 67 11.56 -13.81 -4.43
N LYS A 68 11.37 -14.61 -5.47
CA LYS A 68 11.92 -15.98 -5.56
C LYS A 68 13.44 -15.97 -5.38
N LYS A 69 14.14 -15.14 -6.16
CA LYS A 69 15.60 -15.02 -6.09
C LYS A 69 16.11 -14.58 -4.71
N ASP A 70 15.40 -13.64 -4.08
CA ASP A 70 15.74 -13.17 -2.73
C ASP A 70 15.53 -14.28 -1.68
N ALA A 71 14.42 -15.04 -1.81
CA ALA A 71 14.16 -16.18 -0.95
C ALA A 71 15.21 -17.28 -1.12
N GLU A 72 15.57 -17.62 -2.35
CA GLU A 72 16.64 -18.59 -2.67
C GLU A 72 17.99 -18.18 -2.09
N ALA A 73 18.32 -16.87 -2.20
CA ALA A 73 19.56 -16.35 -1.63
C ALA A 73 19.58 -16.41 -0.09
N TYR A 74 18.41 -16.24 0.55
CA TYR A 74 18.29 -16.33 2.00
C TYR A 74 18.31 -17.78 2.51
N LEU A 75 17.60 -18.67 1.83
CA LEU A 75 17.47 -20.08 2.23
C LEU A 75 18.70 -20.93 1.84
N GLY A 76 19.45 -20.53 0.83
CA GLY A 76 20.56 -21.29 0.26
C GLY A 76 20.11 -22.47 -0.62
N GLU A 77 18.82 -22.53 -0.98
CA GLU A 77 18.23 -23.61 -1.78
C GLU A 77 17.22 -23.05 -2.80
N LYS A 78 16.83 -23.88 -3.77
CA LYS A 78 15.87 -23.49 -4.79
C LYS A 78 14.46 -23.41 -4.24
N VAL A 79 13.74 -22.35 -4.59
CA VAL A 79 12.31 -22.18 -4.31
C VAL A 79 11.53 -22.54 -5.58
N THR A 80 10.77 -23.61 -5.52
CA THR A 80 10.03 -24.15 -6.68
C THR A 80 8.53 -23.97 -6.56
N GLU A 81 8.00 -23.81 -5.36
CA GLU A 81 6.58 -23.73 -5.06
C GLU A 81 6.21 -22.41 -4.37
N ALA A 82 4.97 -21.97 -4.54
CA ALA A 82 4.45 -20.79 -3.86
C ALA A 82 2.95 -20.87 -3.61
N VAL A 83 2.52 -20.21 -2.52
CA VAL A 83 1.14 -19.75 -2.33
C VAL A 83 1.15 -18.25 -2.55
N ILE A 84 0.23 -17.75 -3.38
CA ILE A 84 0.16 -16.34 -3.72
C ILE A 84 -1.18 -15.78 -3.22
N THR A 85 -1.13 -14.61 -2.58
CA THR A 85 -2.32 -13.94 -2.08
C THR A 85 -2.87 -12.94 -3.07
N VAL A 86 -4.19 -12.78 -3.08
CA VAL A 86 -4.92 -11.80 -3.88
C VAL A 86 -6.01 -11.12 -3.03
N PRO A 87 -6.43 -9.90 -3.37
CA PRO A 87 -7.60 -9.28 -2.74
C PRO A 87 -8.83 -10.20 -2.84
N ALA A 88 -9.68 -10.18 -1.81
CA ALA A 88 -10.87 -11.05 -1.78
C ALA A 88 -11.84 -10.77 -2.94
N TYR A 89 -11.88 -9.52 -3.44
CA TYR A 89 -12.73 -9.11 -4.56
C TYR A 89 -12.19 -9.49 -5.95
N PHE A 90 -10.97 -10.05 -6.06
CA PHE A 90 -10.45 -10.49 -7.36
C PHE A 90 -11.36 -11.55 -7.96
N ASN A 91 -11.78 -11.32 -9.21
CA ASN A 91 -12.54 -12.29 -9.99
C ASN A 91 -11.65 -13.43 -10.54
N ASP A 92 -12.27 -14.41 -11.17
CA ASP A 92 -11.56 -15.58 -11.69
C ASP A 92 -10.48 -15.23 -12.73
N ALA A 93 -10.72 -14.24 -13.59
CA ALA A 93 -9.76 -13.79 -14.59
C ALA A 93 -8.52 -13.19 -13.90
N GLN A 94 -8.69 -12.38 -12.87
CA GLN A 94 -7.61 -11.78 -12.09
C GLN A 94 -6.82 -12.83 -11.29
N ARG A 95 -7.52 -13.81 -10.70
CA ARG A 95 -6.90 -14.95 -10.00
C ARG A 95 -6.09 -15.82 -10.96
N GLN A 96 -6.64 -16.13 -12.13
CA GLN A 96 -5.93 -16.90 -13.15
C GLN A 96 -4.70 -16.13 -13.66
N ALA A 97 -4.82 -14.83 -13.93
CA ALA A 97 -3.71 -13.98 -14.34
C ALA A 97 -2.58 -13.96 -13.29
N THR A 98 -2.93 -13.94 -11.99
CA THR A 98 -1.96 -14.02 -10.91
C THR A 98 -1.26 -15.38 -10.86
N LYS A 99 -2.02 -16.47 -11.08
CA LYS A 99 -1.45 -17.82 -11.18
C LYS A 99 -0.50 -17.96 -12.37
N ASP A 100 -0.86 -17.36 -13.50
CA ASP A 100 -0.02 -17.36 -14.71
C ASP A 100 1.26 -16.55 -14.50
N ALA A 101 1.19 -15.40 -13.79
CA ALA A 101 2.37 -14.65 -13.40
C ALA A 101 3.35 -15.48 -12.56
N GLY A 102 2.84 -16.29 -11.63
CA GLY A 102 3.64 -17.24 -10.84
C GLY A 102 4.33 -18.28 -11.71
N LYS A 103 3.62 -18.85 -12.67
CA LYS A 103 4.20 -19.83 -13.64
C LYS A 103 5.27 -19.19 -14.51
N ILE A 104 5.05 -17.98 -15.04
CA ILE A 104 6.05 -17.22 -15.83
C ILE A 104 7.28 -16.94 -14.97
N ALA A 105 7.12 -16.72 -13.66
CA ALA A 105 8.22 -16.54 -12.73
C ALA A 105 9.00 -17.84 -12.41
N GLY A 106 8.54 -19.01 -12.90
CA GLY A 106 9.13 -20.30 -12.63
C GLY A 106 8.75 -20.90 -11.27
N LEU A 107 7.51 -20.62 -10.82
CA LEU A 107 6.94 -21.15 -9.60
C LEU A 107 5.77 -22.10 -9.91
N ASP A 108 5.70 -23.23 -9.21
CA ASP A 108 4.49 -24.03 -9.12
C ASP A 108 3.55 -23.41 -8.08
N VAL A 109 2.49 -22.74 -8.57
CA VAL A 109 1.53 -22.05 -7.70
C VAL A 109 0.54 -23.06 -7.14
N LYS A 110 0.77 -23.47 -5.90
CA LYS A 110 -0.07 -24.46 -5.21
C LYS A 110 -1.47 -23.96 -4.93
N ARG A 111 -1.59 -22.71 -4.47
CA ARG A 111 -2.89 -22.08 -4.19
C ARG A 111 -2.83 -20.58 -4.43
N ILE A 112 -3.98 -20.03 -4.80
CA ILE A 112 -4.31 -18.61 -4.68
C ILE A 112 -5.26 -18.49 -3.49
N ILE A 113 -4.91 -17.67 -2.49
CA ILE A 113 -5.74 -17.43 -1.30
C ILE A 113 -6.07 -15.95 -1.15
N ASN A 114 -7.13 -15.65 -0.41
CA ASN A 114 -7.52 -14.26 -0.16
C ASN A 114 -6.56 -13.59 0.84
N GLU A 115 -6.19 -12.34 0.60
CA GLU A 115 -5.33 -11.57 1.51
C GLU A 115 -5.87 -11.50 2.95
N PRO A 116 -7.17 -11.24 3.20
CA PRO A 116 -7.70 -11.27 4.57
C PRO A 116 -7.62 -12.66 5.23
N THR A 117 -7.79 -13.74 4.47
CA THR A 117 -7.60 -15.11 4.97
C THR A 117 -6.14 -15.35 5.38
N ALA A 118 -5.20 -14.92 4.54
CA ALA A 118 -3.77 -15.01 4.84
C ALA A 118 -3.38 -14.19 6.08
N ALA A 119 -3.99 -13.01 6.26
CA ALA A 119 -3.78 -12.19 7.45
C ALA A 119 -4.27 -12.91 8.71
N ALA A 120 -5.48 -13.49 8.69
CA ALA A 120 -6.01 -14.27 9.83
C ALA A 120 -5.10 -15.45 10.20
N LEU A 121 -4.64 -16.21 9.21
CA LEU A 121 -3.70 -17.31 9.41
C LEU A 121 -2.38 -16.82 10.02
N ALA A 122 -1.84 -15.70 9.53
CA ALA A 122 -0.59 -15.14 10.04
C ALA A 122 -0.70 -14.66 11.50
N TYR A 123 -1.89 -14.30 11.95
CA TYR A 123 -2.18 -13.97 13.35
C TYR A 123 -2.51 -15.20 14.21
N GLY A 124 -2.54 -16.40 13.61
CA GLY A 124 -2.79 -17.66 14.34
C GLY A 124 -4.24 -17.86 14.76
N LEU A 125 -5.18 -17.24 14.04
CA LEU A 125 -6.60 -17.28 14.39
C LEU A 125 -7.34 -18.52 13.86
N ASP A 126 -6.69 -19.37 13.10
CA ASP A 126 -7.25 -20.61 12.53
C ASP A 126 -7.66 -21.65 13.58
N ASN A 127 -7.11 -21.55 14.80
CA ASN A 127 -7.39 -22.45 15.92
C ASN A 127 -8.24 -21.82 17.02
N GLU A 128 -8.77 -20.60 16.80
CA GLU A 128 -9.60 -19.92 17.77
C GLU A 128 -11.07 -20.37 17.69
N LYS A 129 -11.85 -19.99 18.73
CA LYS A 129 -13.30 -20.23 18.76
C LYS A 129 -13.97 -19.48 17.62
N GLU A 130 -15.14 -19.96 17.22
CA GLU A 130 -16.00 -19.30 16.26
C GLU A 130 -16.16 -17.80 16.58
N GLN A 131 -15.77 -16.95 15.64
CA GLN A 131 -15.86 -15.50 15.79
C GLN A 131 -15.88 -14.81 14.42
N LYS A 132 -16.41 -13.60 14.40
CA LYS A 132 -16.32 -12.69 13.26
C LYS A 132 -15.23 -11.66 13.52
N ILE A 133 -14.39 -11.44 12.55
CA ILE A 133 -13.31 -10.45 12.63
C ILE A 133 -13.33 -9.53 11.42
N MET A 134 -12.84 -8.32 11.60
CA MET A 134 -12.60 -7.39 10.51
C MET A 134 -11.11 -7.35 10.20
N VAL A 135 -10.75 -7.49 8.93
CA VAL A 135 -9.41 -7.21 8.43
C VAL A 135 -9.43 -5.84 7.77
N TYR A 136 -8.70 -4.89 8.35
CA TYR A 136 -8.55 -3.52 7.88
C TYR A 136 -7.13 -3.37 7.29
N ASP A 137 -7.02 -3.42 5.97
CA ASP A 137 -5.75 -3.38 5.25
C ASP A 137 -5.56 -2.03 4.56
N LEU A 138 -4.75 -1.16 5.17
CA LEU A 138 -4.33 0.11 4.57
C LEU A 138 -2.89 0.00 4.10
N GLY A 139 -2.74 -0.35 2.82
CA GLY A 139 -1.46 -0.51 2.15
C GLY A 139 -0.84 0.81 1.67
N GLY A 140 0.10 0.70 0.72
CA GLY A 140 0.72 1.87 0.07
C GLY A 140 -0.21 2.56 -0.93
N GLY A 141 -0.97 1.80 -1.71
CA GLY A 141 -1.79 2.34 -2.80
C GLY A 141 -3.28 2.03 -2.71
N THR A 142 -3.69 1.08 -1.86
CA THR A 142 -5.09 0.65 -1.70
C THR A 142 -5.48 0.56 -0.25
N PHE A 143 -6.77 0.71 0.00
CA PHE A 143 -7.44 0.41 1.24
C PHE A 143 -8.47 -0.68 1.01
N ASP A 144 -8.35 -1.79 1.73
CA ASP A 144 -9.24 -2.92 1.67
C ASP A 144 -9.74 -3.27 3.08
N VAL A 145 -11.02 -3.53 3.21
CA VAL A 145 -11.63 -3.99 4.45
C VAL A 145 -12.50 -5.20 4.17
N SER A 146 -12.33 -6.25 4.97
CA SER A 146 -13.09 -7.50 4.84
C SER A 146 -13.60 -7.92 6.19
N VAL A 147 -14.84 -8.40 6.23
CA VAL A 147 -15.41 -9.13 7.37
C VAL A 147 -15.27 -10.60 7.08
N ILE A 148 -14.65 -11.32 7.96
CA ILE A 148 -14.45 -12.78 7.85
C ILE A 148 -15.04 -13.48 9.08
N GLU A 149 -15.50 -14.69 8.87
CA GLU A 149 -15.93 -15.60 9.91
C GLU A 149 -14.94 -16.75 10.03
N ILE A 150 -14.58 -17.06 11.25
CA ILE A 150 -13.66 -18.16 11.59
C ILE A 150 -14.45 -19.15 12.43
N GLY A 151 -14.47 -20.40 12.04
CA GLY A 151 -15.12 -21.46 12.78
C GLY A 151 -14.77 -22.83 12.21
N ASP A 152 -14.63 -23.83 13.07
CA ASP A 152 -14.36 -25.24 12.71
C ASP A 152 -13.17 -25.45 11.76
N GLY A 153 -12.13 -24.61 11.86
CA GLY A 153 -10.96 -24.64 10.99
C GLY A 153 -11.20 -24.06 9.58
N VAL A 154 -12.35 -23.42 9.36
CA VAL A 154 -12.71 -22.74 8.11
C VAL A 154 -12.65 -21.23 8.31
N ILE A 155 -12.14 -20.52 7.32
CA ILE A 155 -12.14 -19.06 7.25
C ILE A 155 -12.96 -18.65 6.02
N GLU A 156 -14.09 -18.02 6.26
CA GLU A 156 -15.00 -17.54 5.23
C GLU A 156 -14.98 -16.01 5.14
N VAL A 157 -14.94 -15.45 3.93
CA VAL A 157 -15.07 -14.01 3.70
C VAL A 157 -16.54 -13.69 3.51
N LEU A 158 -17.16 -13.03 4.50
CA LEU A 158 -18.58 -12.65 4.47
C LEU A 158 -18.82 -11.44 3.57
N SER A 159 -17.90 -10.46 3.62
CA SER A 159 -17.99 -9.24 2.81
C SER A 159 -16.64 -8.63 2.58
N THR A 160 -16.55 -7.79 1.55
CA THR A 160 -15.37 -6.97 1.28
C THR A 160 -15.78 -5.63 0.68
N ALA A 161 -15.11 -4.57 1.11
CA ALA A 161 -15.24 -3.23 0.57
C ALA A 161 -13.86 -2.57 0.53
N GLY A 162 -13.73 -1.43 -0.14
CA GLY A 162 -12.43 -0.77 -0.18
C GLY A 162 -12.42 0.47 -1.07
N ASN A 163 -11.22 1.04 -1.17
CA ASN A 163 -10.91 2.15 -2.05
C ASN A 163 -9.53 1.91 -2.69
N ASN A 164 -9.52 1.64 -3.99
CA ASN A 164 -8.31 1.35 -4.76
C ASN A 164 -7.46 2.60 -5.09
N ARG A 165 -7.86 3.77 -4.59
CA ARG A 165 -7.17 5.05 -4.73
C ARG A 165 -6.93 5.72 -3.38
N LEU A 166 -6.82 4.93 -2.32
CA LEU A 166 -6.53 5.38 -0.97
C LEU A 166 -5.44 4.51 -0.36
N GLY A 167 -4.31 5.10 -0.03
CA GLY A 167 -3.18 4.38 0.56
C GLY A 167 -2.09 5.32 1.04
N GLY A 168 -1.00 4.78 1.55
CA GLY A 168 0.13 5.53 2.08
C GLY A 168 0.73 6.54 1.11
N ASP A 169 0.65 6.27 -0.20
CA ASP A 169 1.14 7.17 -1.24
C ASP A 169 0.34 8.48 -1.29
N ASP A 170 -0.96 8.44 -0.93
CA ASP A 170 -1.80 9.64 -0.85
C ASP A 170 -1.43 10.49 0.36
N PHE A 171 -1.10 9.85 1.50
CA PHE A 171 -0.54 10.54 2.67
C PHE A 171 0.80 11.21 2.32
N ASP A 172 1.69 10.52 1.63
CA ASP A 172 2.97 11.06 1.17
C ASP A 172 2.77 12.25 0.24
N LYS A 173 1.77 12.17 -0.63
CA LYS A 173 1.41 13.27 -1.54
C LYS A 173 0.97 14.51 -0.78
N LYS A 174 0.11 14.40 0.24
CA LYS A 174 -0.31 15.54 1.07
C LYS A 174 0.87 16.24 1.72
N VAL A 175 1.82 15.48 2.27
CA VAL A 175 3.04 16.03 2.86
C VAL A 175 3.94 16.67 1.81
N THR A 176 4.10 16.04 0.63
CA THR A 176 4.87 16.59 -0.49
C THR A 176 4.29 17.92 -0.96
N ASP A 177 2.97 17.97 -1.16
CA ASP A 177 2.28 19.20 -1.59
C ASP A 177 2.45 20.32 -0.55
N TYR A 178 2.39 20.00 0.73
CA TYR A 178 2.65 20.95 1.82
C TYR A 178 4.10 21.48 1.78
N MET A 179 5.09 20.58 1.63
CA MET A 179 6.50 20.99 1.53
C MET A 179 6.75 21.89 0.31
N LEU A 180 6.15 21.59 -0.83
CA LEU A 180 6.24 22.43 -2.04
C LEU A 180 5.68 23.84 -1.78
N ALA A 181 4.51 23.93 -1.15
CA ALA A 181 3.88 25.19 -0.82
C ALA A 181 4.73 26.01 0.17
N GLU A 182 5.27 25.38 1.21
CA GLU A 182 6.13 26.03 2.19
C GLU A 182 7.44 26.53 1.57
N PHE A 183 8.09 25.74 0.73
CA PHE A 183 9.32 26.15 0.06
C PHE A 183 9.07 27.35 -0.87
N LYS A 184 7.98 27.31 -1.63
CA LYS A 184 7.57 28.44 -2.48
C LYS A 184 7.29 29.70 -1.67
N ARG A 185 6.67 29.55 -0.50
CA ARG A 185 6.36 30.66 0.41
C ARG A 185 7.61 31.28 1.03
N THR A 186 8.60 30.47 1.43
CA THR A 186 9.80 30.93 2.15
C THR A 186 10.91 31.35 1.21
N GLU A 187 11.15 30.61 0.13
CA GLU A 187 12.27 30.82 -0.80
C GLU A 187 11.86 31.48 -2.13
N GLY A 188 10.55 31.64 -2.38
CA GLY A 188 10.04 32.21 -3.63
C GLY A 188 10.23 31.29 -4.86
N VAL A 189 10.64 30.03 -4.67
CA VAL A 189 10.98 29.10 -5.74
C VAL A 189 9.94 27.98 -5.83
N ASP A 190 9.45 27.73 -7.04
CA ASP A 190 8.52 26.66 -7.34
C ASP A 190 9.27 25.40 -7.81
N LEU A 191 9.25 24.34 -6.99
CA LEU A 191 9.91 23.08 -7.28
C LEU A 191 9.00 22.06 -8.01
N SER A 192 7.76 22.42 -8.34
CA SER A 192 6.78 21.50 -8.94
C SER A 192 7.20 20.92 -10.29
N ASN A 193 8.08 21.61 -11.02
CA ASN A 193 8.62 21.17 -12.30
C ASN A 193 10.05 20.61 -12.24
N ASP A 194 10.67 20.63 -11.07
CA ASP A 194 11.98 20.01 -10.83
C ASP A 194 11.82 18.56 -10.43
N LYS A 195 11.99 17.65 -11.40
CA LYS A 195 11.81 16.21 -11.19
C LYS A 195 12.71 15.64 -10.09
N MET A 196 13.95 16.14 -9.98
CA MET A 196 14.90 15.66 -8.98
C MET A 196 14.53 16.15 -7.57
N ALA A 197 14.14 17.41 -7.45
CA ALA A 197 13.64 17.97 -6.20
C ALA A 197 12.37 17.26 -5.74
N LEU A 198 11.41 17.05 -6.66
CA LEU A 198 10.17 16.31 -6.38
C LEU A 198 10.42 14.89 -5.84
N GLN A 199 11.38 14.17 -6.42
CA GLN A 199 11.70 12.83 -5.93
C GLN A 199 12.25 12.88 -4.50
N ARG A 200 13.17 13.80 -4.23
CA ARG A 200 13.73 13.97 -2.89
C ARG A 200 12.67 14.37 -1.87
N LEU A 201 11.73 15.24 -2.26
CA LEU A 201 10.59 15.61 -1.42
C LEU A 201 9.67 14.43 -1.14
N LYS A 202 9.34 13.60 -2.14
CA LYS A 202 8.53 12.38 -1.95
C LYS A 202 9.19 11.37 -1.01
N GLU A 203 10.48 11.13 -1.17
CA GLU A 203 11.23 10.24 -0.27
C GLU A 203 11.27 10.78 1.16
N ALA A 204 11.45 12.09 1.31
CA ALA A 204 11.42 12.75 2.61
C ALA A 204 10.03 12.71 3.25
N ALA A 205 8.96 12.86 2.46
CA ALA A 205 7.57 12.75 2.92
C ALA A 205 7.27 11.34 3.44
N GLU A 206 7.64 10.31 2.68
CA GLU A 206 7.47 8.91 3.11
C GLU A 206 8.25 8.61 4.40
N LYS A 207 9.48 9.12 4.50
CA LYS A 207 10.30 8.99 5.70
C LYS A 207 9.63 9.69 6.89
N ALA A 208 9.22 10.93 6.73
CA ALA A 208 8.55 11.71 7.77
C ALA A 208 7.24 11.04 8.25
N LYS A 209 6.40 10.54 7.34
CA LYS A 209 5.21 9.75 7.68
C LYS A 209 5.54 8.57 8.58
N LYS A 210 6.58 7.81 8.23
CA LYS A 210 7.02 6.64 9.03
C LYS A 210 7.53 7.06 10.42
N GLU A 211 8.32 8.11 10.51
CA GLU A 211 8.84 8.62 11.77
C GLU A 211 7.74 9.17 12.68
N LEU A 212 6.78 9.89 12.12
CA LEU A 212 5.63 10.45 12.86
C LEU A 212 4.66 9.39 13.35
N SER A 213 4.76 8.14 12.90
CA SER A 213 4.00 7.03 13.51
C SER A 213 4.47 6.68 14.93
N SER A 214 5.70 7.04 15.30
CA SER A 214 6.27 6.81 16.64
C SER A 214 6.71 8.08 17.36
N ALA A 215 7.10 9.13 16.62
CA ALA A 215 7.53 10.41 17.16
C ALA A 215 6.44 11.48 17.02
N THR A 216 6.47 12.51 17.86
CA THR A 216 5.54 13.66 17.77
C THR A 216 6.02 14.75 16.81
N THR A 217 7.31 14.73 16.45
CA THR A 217 7.95 15.70 15.57
C THR A 217 9.07 15.01 14.80
N THR A 218 9.27 15.39 13.54
CA THR A 218 10.42 14.99 12.73
C THR A 218 11.02 16.21 12.02
N ASN A 219 12.33 16.18 11.79
CA ASN A 219 13.01 17.20 11.00
C ASN A 219 13.22 16.68 9.57
N ILE A 220 12.82 17.49 8.59
CA ILE A 220 13.02 17.24 7.16
C ILE A 220 14.12 18.19 6.69
N ASN A 221 15.32 17.65 6.42
CA ASN A 221 16.46 18.40 5.94
C ASN A 221 16.92 17.86 4.59
N LEU A 222 16.83 18.70 3.56
CA LEU A 222 17.22 18.38 2.18
C LEU A 222 18.22 19.45 1.69
N PRO A 223 19.51 19.27 1.98
CA PRO A 223 20.52 20.23 1.52
C PRO A 223 20.62 20.20 0.00
N PHE A 224 20.89 21.37 -0.60
CA PHE A 224 21.03 21.53 -2.05
C PHE A 224 19.84 20.99 -2.82
N ILE A 225 18.60 21.37 -2.41
CA ILE A 225 17.38 20.90 -3.05
C ILE A 225 17.25 21.44 -4.47
N THR A 226 17.71 22.67 -4.69
CA THR A 226 17.79 23.31 -5.99
C THR A 226 18.88 24.39 -5.99
N ALA A 227 19.19 24.93 -7.18
CA ALA A 227 20.09 26.07 -7.35
C ALA A 227 19.37 27.20 -8.09
N THR A 228 19.57 28.43 -7.66
CA THR A 228 19.06 29.66 -8.27
C THR A 228 20.21 30.58 -8.68
N ALA A 229 19.91 31.70 -9.31
CA ALA A 229 20.91 32.73 -9.62
C ALA A 229 21.59 33.29 -8.36
N GLU A 230 20.95 33.20 -7.21
CA GLU A 230 21.47 33.64 -5.91
C GLU A 230 22.33 32.59 -5.21
N GLY A 231 22.40 31.36 -5.77
CA GLY A 231 23.16 30.24 -5.24
C GLY A 231 22.29 29.03 -4.88
N PRO A 232 22.88 28.04 -4.18
CA PRO A 232 22.18 26.85 -3.79
C PRO A 232 21.13 27.17 -2.71
N LYS A 233 19.97 26.53 -2.80
CA LYS A 233 18.88 26.57 -1.82
C LYS A 233 18.79 25.24 -1.07
N HIS A 234 18.42 25.34 0.20
CA HIS A 234 18.26 24.20 1.10
C HIS A 234 16.84 24.17 1.63
N PHE A 235 16.29 22.99 1.84
CA PHE A 235 15.01 22.81 2.51
C PHE A 235 15.24 22.26 3.91
N ASP A 236 14.77 22.95 4.92
CA ASP A 236 14.81 22.53 6.32
C ASP A 236 13.51 22.94 7.01
N MET A 237 12.78 21.94 7.53
CA MET A 237 11.57 22.21 8.31
C MET A 237 11.31 21.11 9.34
N ASN A 238 10.66 21.50 10.43
CA ASN A 238 10.11 20.56 11.38
C ASN A 238 8.64 20.29 11.05
N LEU A 239 8.26 19.02 10.95
CA LEU A 239 6.89 18.59 10.77
C LEU A 239 6.43 17.91 12.06
N THR A 240 5.33 18.39 12.64
CA THR A 240 4.71 17.77 13.81
C THR A 240 3.67 16.75 13.41
N ARG A 241 3.41 15.75 14.26
CA ARG A 241 2.30 14.79 14.07
C ARG A 241 0.96 15.53 13.95
N ALA A 242 0.71 16.54 14.80
CA ALA A 242 -0.52 17.32 14.73
C ALA A 242 -0.73 17.98 13.36
N LYS A 243 0.35 18.51 12.74
CA LYS A 243 0.25 19.07 11.38
C LYS A 243 0.07 17.98 10.33
N PHE A 244 0.74 16.85 10.48
CA PHE A 244 0.53 15.69 9.60
C PHE A 244 -0.92 15.20 9.66
N ASP A 245 -1.49 15.07 10.86
CA ASP A 245 -2.89 14.65 11.06
C ASP A 245 -3.88 15.66 10.46
N GLU A 246 -3.62 16.97 10.60
CA GLU A 246 -4.40 18.03 9.94
C GLU A 246 -4.39 17.88 8.42
N LEU A 247 -3.20 17.69 7.81
CA LEU A 247 -3.03 17.56 6.37
C LEU A 247 -3.70 16.32 5.79
N THR A 248 -3.80 15.25 6.57
CA THR A 248 -4.25 13.92 6.12
C THR A 248 -5.62 13.52 6.67
N HIS A 249 -6.29 14.42 7.40
CA HIS A 249 -7.57 14.15 8.05
C HIS A 249 -8.63 13.59 7.09
N ASP A 250 -8.75 14.18 5.92
CA ASP A 250 -9.69 13.75 4.88
C ASP A 250 -9.43 12.30 4.42
N LEU A 251 -8.17 11.89 4.30
CA LEU A 251 -7.81 10.53 3.92
C LEU A 251 -8.21 9.52 5.00
N VAL A 252 -8.03 9.87 6.27
CA VAL A 252 -8.47 9.04 7.40
C VAL A 252 -9.98 8.89 7.40
N GLU A 253 -10.72 10.00 7.18
CA GLU A 253 -12.19 9.97 7.11
C GLU A 253 -12.72 9.11 5.94
N MET A 254 -12.03 9.09 4.80
CA MET A 254 -12.40 8.27 3.65
C MET A 254 -12.41 6.75 3.96
N THR A 255 -11.75 6.30 5.01
CA THR A 255 -11.78 4.88 5.42
C THR A 255 -13.10 4.47 6.06
N ALA A 256 -13.85 5.41 6.62
CA ALA A 256 -15.04 5.12 7.40
C ALA A 256 -16.20 4.53 6.57
N GLU A 257 -16.39 5.02 5.36
CA GLU A 257 -17.48 4.54 4.50
C GLU A 257 -17.30 3.07 4.08
N PRO A 258 -16.14 2.63 3.55
CA PRO A 258 -15.90 1.22 3.28
C PRO A 258 -16.07 0.31 4.51
N VAL A 259 -15.66 0.76 5.70
CA VAL A 259 -15.88 -0.01 6.94
C VAL A 259 -17.36 -0.23 7.21
N ARG A 260 -18.17 0.85 7.16
CA ARG A 260 -19.63 0.74 7.36
C ARG A 260 -20.29 -0.16 6.31
N ARG A 261 -19.84 -0.03 5.07
CA ARG A 261 -20.34 -0.87 3.96
C ARG A 261 -20.02 -2.33 4.18
N ALA A 262 -18.78 -2.68 4.56
CA ALA A 262 -18.41 -4.06 4.83
C ALA A 262 -19.23 -4.68 5.97
N LEU A 263 -19.48 -3.95 7.05
CA LEU A 263 -20.35 -4.40 8.14
C LEU A 263 -21.79 -4.60 7.66
N SER A 264 -22.33 -3.64 6.91
CA SER A 264 -23.69 -3.71 6.35
C SER A 264 -23.86 -4.90 5.40
N ASP A 265 -22.91 -5.11 4.50
CA ASP A 265 -22.94 -6.19 3.52
C ASP A 265 -22.77 -7.58 4.19
N ALA A 266 -22.06 -7.65 5.32
CA ALA A 266 -21.97 -8.84 6.16
C ALA A 266 -23.20 -9.06 7.04
N GLY A 267 -24.11 -8.07 7.13
CA GLY A 267 -25.31 -8.13 7.95
C GLY A 267 -25.05 -8.09 9.46
N ILE A 268 -23.93 -7.51 9.89
CA ILE A 268 -23.51 -7.42 11.29
C ILE A 268 -23.26 -5.99 11.74
N THR A 269 -23.22 -5.81 13.05
CA THR A 269 -22.79 -4.57 13.72
C THR A 269 -21.35 -4.68 14.18
N ALA A 270 -20.72 -3.54 14.49
CA ALA A 270 -19.36 -3.53 15.04
C ALA A 270 -19.22 -4.27 16.37
N SER A 271 -20.28 -4.31 17.17
CA SER A 271 -20.32 -5.02 18.46
C SER A 271 -20.29 -6.56 18.36
N GLU A 272 -20.58 -7.10 17.17
CA GLU A 272 -20.51 -8.54 16.89
C GLU A 272 -19.12 -8.99 16.42
N LEU A 273 -18.21 -8.04 16.20
CA LEU A 273 -16.83 -8.35 15.88
C LEU A 273 -16.05 -8.75 17.13
N GLY A 274 -15.42 -9.91 17.10
CA GLY A 274 -14.48 -10.34 18.16
C GLY A 274 -13.18 -9.56 18.14
N GLN A 275 -12.67 -9.26 16.94
CA GLN A 275 -11.38 -8.59 16.74
C GLN A 275 -11.37 -7.74 15.46
N VAL A 276 -10.43 -6.77 15.43
CA VAL A 276 -10.05 -6.04 14.21
C VAL A 276 -8.56 -6.23 13.98
N LEU A 277 -8.19 -6.79 12.83
CA LEU A 277 -6.80 -6.94 12.40
C LEU A 277 -6.39 -5.75 11.56
N LEU A 278 -5.35 -5.05 11.99
CA LEU A 278 -4.74 -3.95 11.24
C LEU A 278 -3.59 -4.49 10.39
N VAL A 279 -3.77 -4.44 9.08
CA VAL A 279 -2.82 -4.91 8.07
C VAL A 279 -2.39 -3.73 7.20
N GLY A 280 -1.24 -3.87 6.54
CA GLY A 280 -0.67 -2.81 5.73
C GLY A 280 0.16 -1.81 6.54
N GLY A 281 1.17 -1.22 5.89
CA GLY A 281 2.11 -0.32 6.55
C GLY A 281 1.48 0.97 7.07
N SER A 282 0.48 1.48 6.36
CA SER A 282 -0.19 2.75 6.68
C SER A 282 -1.21 2.62 7.82
N SER A 283 -1.62 1.41 8.18
CA SER A 283 -2.44 1.16 9.39
C SER A 283 -1.70 1.48 10.70
N ARG A 284 -0.38 1.72 10.64
CA ARG A 284 0.43 2.15 11.79
C ARG A 284 0.31 3.64 12.10
N ILE A 285 -0.30 4.43 11.22
CA ILE A 285 -0.54 5.86 11.45
C ILE A 285 -1.49 6.01 12.64
N PRO A 286 -1.10 6.76 13.72
CA PRO A 286 -1.91 6.85 14.94
C PRO A 286 -3.35 7.32 14.68
N ALA A 287 -3.56 8.34 13.86
CA ALA A 287 -4.89 8.84 13.51
C ALA A 287 -5.77 7.77 12.82
N VAL A 288 -5.16 6.84 12.06
CA VAL A 288 -5.87 5.70 11.48
C VAL A 288 -6.31 4.71 12.57
N GLN A 289 -5.41 4.40 13.51
CA GLN A 289 -5.72 3.50 14.63
C GLN A 289 -6.84 4.08 15.51
N ASP A 290 -6.76 5.36 15.82
CA ASP A 290 -7.78 6.07 16.59
C ASP A 290 -9.14 6.05 15.86
N LYS A 291 -9.14 6.23 14.54
CA LYS A 291 -10.36 6.15 13.73
C LYS A 291 -10.97 4.75 13.75
N VAL A 292 -10.17 3.70 13.63
CA VAL A 292 -10.64 2.31 13.74
C VAL A 292 -11.22 2.06 15.13
N CYS A 293 -10.55 2.48 16.21
CA CYS A 293 -11.07 2.36 17.56
C CYS A 293 -12.44 3.03 17.70
N LEU A 294 -12.60 4.25 17.18
CA LEU A 294 -13.88 4.97 17.22
C LEU A 294 -14.99 4.24 16.45
N LEU A 295 -14.68 3.69 15.27
CA LEU A 295 -15.65 2.95 14.45
C LEU A 295 -16.07 1.63 15.08
N TYR A 296 -15.15 0.98 15.80
CA TYR A 296 -15.38 -0.29 16.47
C TYR A 296 -16.11 -0.13 17.82
N THR A 297 -15.80 0.94 18.58
CA THR A 297 -16.35 1.17 19.93
C THR A 297 -17.57 2.09 19.95
N SER A 298 -17.83 2.83 18.86
CA SER A 298 -19.00 3.72 18.80
C SER A 298 -20.28 2.91 18.60
N PRO A 299 -21.32 3.13 19.42
CA PRO A 299 -22.62 2.51 19.20
C PRO A 299 -23.16 2.89 17.81
N SER A 300 -23.68 1.91 17.08
CA SER A 300 -24.32 2.12 15.79
C SER A 300 -25.44 3.17 15.91
N PRO A 301 -25.72 3.97 14.87
CA PRO A 301 -26.91 4.83 14.88
C PRO A 301 -28.23 4.08 15.14
N ARG A 302 -28.28 2.76 14.87
CA ARG A 302 -29.42 1.90 15.20
C ARG A 302 -29.52 1.64 16.71
N ASP A 303 -28.40 1.64 17.43
CA ASP A 303 -28.36 1.40 18.88
C ASP A 303 -28.83 2.65 19.67
N ARG A 304 -28.81 3.84 19.05
CA ARG A 304 -29.32 5.11 19.64
C ARG A 304 -30.82 5.28 19.55
N SER A 305 -31.52 4.46 18.76
CA SER A 305 -32.99 4.55 18.58
C SER A 305 -33.78 3.70 19.58
N LEU A 306 -33.13 3.02 20.52
CA LEU A 306 -33.74 2.15 21.52
C LEU A 306 -33.54 2.64 22.96
N SER A 307 -33.11 3.89 23.17
CA SER A 307 -32.99 4.53 24.48
C SER A 307 -33.95 5.70 24.64
#